data_ed4a0f42360e3f64eeaa453cdd3c4c8c
#
_entry.id   ed4a0f42360e3f64eeaa453cdd3c4c8c
#
_cell.length_a   1.000
_cell.length_b   1.000
_cell.length_c   1.000
_cell.angle_alpha   90.00
_cell.angle_beta   90.00
_cell.angle_gamma   90.00
#
_symmetry.space_group_name_H-M   'P 1'
#
loop_
_entity.id
_entity.type
_entity.pdbx_description
1 polymer ?
#
loop_
_entity_poly.entity_id
_entity_poly.type
_entity_poly.pdbx_seq_one_letter_code
_entity_poly.pdbx_strand_id
1 'polypeptide(L)'
;MLTRLKIGIFLTFCAIVFVLVASGAVRTYVPVADSSAEESASSPRSLYIQNCARCHGTDGRANTRLGKKLEADDLTTEDVKKMSTAKIERIITNGRLDMPSFRKKLTRQQIAQIAGYVRSL
;
A
#
# COMPACT_ATOMS: atom_id res chain seq x y z
N MET A 1 -61.43 24.97 -28.10
CA MET A 1 -60.57 25.80 -27.25
C MET A 1 -59.77 25.00 -26.18
N LEU A 2 -60.32 23.92 -25.62
CA LEU A 2 -59.70 23.15 -24.57
C LEU A 2 -58.42 22.41 -25.00
N THR A 3 -58.29 21.99 -26.25
CA THR A 3 -57.14 21.19 -26.73
C THR A 3 -55.81 21.98 -26.81
N ARG A 4 -55.88 23.26 -27.19
CA ARG A 4 -54.73 24.15 -27.27
C ARG A 4 -54.18 24.51 -25.88
N LEU A 5 -55.07 24.62 -24.89
CA LEU A 5 -54.67 24.91 -23.50
C LEU A 5 -53.94 23.73 -22.88
N LYS A 6 -54.34 22.48 -23.13
CA LYS A 6 -53.69 21.28 -22.63
C LYS A 6 -52.28 21.08 -23.20
N ILE A 7 -52.06 21.38 -24.48
CA ILE A 7 -50.77 21.29 -25.15
C ILE A 7 -49.80 22.35 -24.58
N GLY A 8 -50.25 23.55 -24.33
CA GLY A 8 -49.43 24.63 -23.74
C GLY A 8 -48.94 24.28 -22.34
N ILE A 9 -49.81 23.72 -21.48
CA ILE A 9 -49.43 23.30 -20.11
C ILE A 9 -48.46 22.14 -20.14
N PHE A 10 -48.60 21.21 -21.08
CA PHE A 10 -47.67 20.06 -21.19
C PHE A 10 -46.26 20.48 -21.64
N LEU A 11 -46.17 21.41 -22.60
CA LEU A 11 -44.90 21.94 -23.08
C LEU A 11 -44.18 22.78 -22.02
N THR A 12 -44.88 23.58 -21.22
CA THR A 12 -44.26 24.33 -20.11
C THR A 12 -43.81 23.44 -19.00
N PHE A 13 -44.55 22.35 -18.69
CA PHE A 13 -44.15 21.38 -17.68
C PHE A 13 -42.89 20.60 -18.09
N CYS A 14 -42.82 20.16 -19.37
CA CYS A 14 -41.61 19.51 -19.91
C CYS A 14 -40.38 20.43 -19.90
N ALA A 15 -40.56 21.73 -20.21
CA ALA A 15 -39.46 22.69 -20.17
C ALA A 15 -38.94 22.90 -18.73
N ILE A 16 -39.80 22.97 -17.73
CA ILE A 16 -39.42 23.11 -16.32
C ILE A 16 -38.70 21.86 -15.82
N VAL A 17 -39.20 20.66 -16.17
CA VAL A 17 -38.55 19.39 -15.80
C VAL A 17 -37.18 19.27 -16.44
N PHE A 18 -37.03 19.69 -17.71
CA PHE A 18 -35.74 19.65 -18.41
C PHE A 18 -34.68 20.60 -17.78
N VAL A 19 -35.13 21.79 -17.36
CA VAL A 19 -34.23 22.75 -16.68
C VAL A 19 -33.78 22.24 -15.30
N LEU A 20 -34.68 21.56 -14.56
CA LEU A 20 -34.35 21.00 -13.25
C LEU A 20 -33.38 19.82 -13.34
N VAL A 21 -33.43 19.01 -14.41
CA VAL A 21 -32.51 17.92 -14.65
C VAL A 21 -31.15 18.43 -15.10
N ALA A 22 -31.11 19.52 -15.89
CA ALA A 22 -29.82 20.10 -16.34
C ALA A 22 -29.05 20.83 -15.23
N SER A 23 -29.75 21.25 -14.15
CA SER A 23 -29.08 21.90 -12.99
C SER A 23 -28.67 20.92 -11.90
N GLY A 24 -28.96 19.63 -12.05
CA GLY A 24 -28.47 18.56 -11.19
C GLY A 24 -26.96 18.35 -11.42
N ALA A 25 -26.13 19.10 -10.69
CA ALA A 25 -24.74 18.73 -10.54
C ALA A 25 -24.69 17.31 -9.96
N VAL A 26 -24.54 16.32 -10.81
CA VAL A 26 -24.20 14.97 -10.40
C VAL A 26 -22.84 15.10 -9.73
N ARG A 27 -22.83 15.31 -8.42
CA ARG A 27 -21.65 15.06 -7.61
C ARG A 27 -21.40 13.58 -7.73
N THR A 28 -20.52 13.21 -8.66
CA THR A 28 -19.91 11.90 -8.63
C THR A 28 -19.23 11.80 -7.27
N TYR A 29 -19.86 11.10 -6.35
CA TYR A 29 -19.23 10.67 -5.12
C TYR A 29 -18.14 9.68 -5.55
N VAL A 30 -16.94 10.19 -5.76
CA VAL A 30 -15.75 9.36 -5.83
C VAL A 30 -15.50 8.96 -4.39
N PRO A 31 -15.68 7.67 -4.01
CA PRO A 31 -15.25 7.23 -2.71
C PRO A 31 -13.74 7.51 -2.69
N VAL A 32 -13.32 8.48 -1.88
CA VAL A 32 -11.92 8.63 -1.52
C VAL A 32 -11.63 7.36 -0.73
N ALA A 33 -11.10 6.34 -1.39
CA ALA A 33 -10.54 5.20 -0.72
C ALA A 33 -9.58 5.79 0.31
N ASP A 34 -9.72 5.38 1.56
CA ASP A 34 -8.91 5.88 2.67
C ASP A 34 -7.43 5.56 2.36
N SER A 35 -6.77 6.52 1.70
CA SER A 35 -5.37 6.42 1.30
C SER A 35 -4.43 6.21 2.49
N SER A 36 -4.90 6.54 3.69
CA SER A 36 -4.14 6.35 4.94
C SER A 36 -3.98 4.88 5.32
N ALA A 37 -4.99 4.03 5.05
CA ALA A 37 -4.92 2.60 5.33
C ALA A 37 -4.03 1.86 4.32
N GLU A 38 -4.06 2.21 3.04
CA GLU A 38 -3.18 1.63 2.02
C GLU A 38 -1.73 2.08 2.20
N GLU A 39 -1.50 3.34 2.55
CA GLU A 39 -0.17 3.86 2.86
C GLU A 39 0.42 3.20 4.11
N SER A 40 -0.38 2.97 5.15
CA SER A 40 0.04 2.24 6.35
C SER A 40 0.38 0.78 6.06
N ALA A 41 -0.41 0.09 5.20
CA ALA A 41 -0.17 -1.29 4.80
C ALA A 41 1.09 -1.47 3.94
N SER A 42 1.49 -0.43 3.20
CA SER A 42 2.66 -0.42 2.32
C SER A 42 3.89 0.29 2.92
N SER A 43 3.80 0.76 4.16
CA SER A 43 4.94 1.42 4.83
C SER A 43 6.16 0.49 4.95
N PRO A 44 7.40 1.03 4.91
CA PRO A 44 8.61 0.22 5.02
C PRO A 44 8.61 -0.70 6.26
N ARG A 45 8.13 -0.19 7.39
CA ARG A 45 7.98 -0.96 8.63
C ARG A 45 6.95 -2.08 8.48
N SER A 46 5.80 -1.80 7.88
CA SER A 46 4.75 -2.80 7.67
C SER A 46 5.23 -3.92 6.75
N LEU A 47 5.91 -3.59 5.65
CA LEU A 47 6.53 -4.55 4.75
C LEU A 47 7.56 -5.44 5.47
N TYR A 48 8.38 -4.86 6.34
CA TYR A 48 9.34 -5.59 7.17
C TYR A 48 8.63 -6.56 8.13
N ILE A 49 7.64 -6.09 8.88
CA ILE A 49 6.89 -6.92 9.82
C ILE A 49 6.25 -8.12 9.13
N GLN A 50 5.63 -7.94 8.00
CA GLN A 50 4.94 -9.00 7.26
C GLN A 50 5.89 -10.05 6.66
N ASN A 51 7.12 -9.67 6.30
CA ASN A 51 7.99 -10.52 5.51
C ASN A 51 9.26 -10.99 6.25
N CYS A 52 9.75 -10.22 7.20
CA CYS A 52 11.07 -10.41 7.81
C CYS A 52 11.00 -10.73 9.31
N ALA A 53 10.04 -10.12 10.04
CA ALA A 53 9.99 -10.19 11.49
C ALA A 53 9.79 -11.60 12.06
N ARG A 54 9.25 -12.53 11.29
CA ARG A 54 9.10 -13.93 11.71
C ARG A 54 10.44 -14.57 12.10
N CYS A 55 11.51 -14.21 11.40
CA CYS A 55 12.89 -14.67 11.70
C CYS A 55 13.66 -13.60 12.46
N HIS A 56 13.73 -12.37 11.91
CA HIS A 56 14.57 -11.31 12.46
C HIS A 56 13.98 -10.57 13.67
N GLY A 57 12.73 -10.85 14.06
CA GLY A 57 12.04 -10.12 15.13
C GLY A 57 11.51 -8.74 14.66
N THR A 58 10.58 -8.20 15.42
CA THR A 58 10.04 -6.84 15.15
C THR A 58 11.05 -5.73 15.46
N ASP A 59 12.07 -6.07 16.24
CA ASP A 59 13.18 -5.23 16.68
C ASP A 59 14.48 -5.49 15.89
N GLY A 60 14.48 -6.44 14.95
CA GLY A 60 15.64 -6.80 14.13
C GLY A 60 16.69 -7.68 14.80
N ARG A 61 16.50 -8.07 16.07
CA ARG A 61 17.52 -8.78 16.87
C ARG A 61 17.55 -10.30 16.69
N ALA A 62 16.76 -10.83 15.76
CA ALA A 62 16.62 -12.26 15.49
C ALA A 62 16.26 -13.13 16.73
N ASN A 63 15.76 -12.52 17.81
CA ASN A 63 15.45 -13.20 19.06
C ASN A 63 14.06 -13.89 18.99
N THR A 64 13.78 -14.55 17.88
CA THR A 64 12.56 -15.34 17.65
C THR A 64 12.88 -16.82 17.70
N ARG A 65 11.86 -17.65 17.91
CA ARG A 65 12.03 -19.12 17.88
C ARG A 65 12.59 -19.58 16.52
N LEU A 66 12.08 -18.99 15.42
CA LEU A 66 12.52 -19.36 14.08
C LEU A 66 13.89 -18.77 13.75
N GLY A 67 14.13 -17.53 14.18
CA GLY A 67 15.45 -16.89 14.02
C GLY A 67 16.56 -17.68 14.69
N LYS A 68 16.35 -18.14 15.91
CA LYS A 68 17.31 -19.00 16.63
C LYS A 68 17.53 -20.34 15.94
N LYS A 69 16.45 -20.96 15.40
CA LYS A 69 16.56 -22.22 14.68
C LYS A 69 17.33 -22.11 13.38
N LEU A 70 17.20 -21.00 12.66
CA LEU A 70 17.82 -20.75 11.35
C LEU A 70 19.07 -19.88 11.44
N GLU A 71 19.57 -19.61 12.65
CA GLU A 71 20.73 -18.75 12.89
C GLU A 71 20.64 -17.41 12.13
N ALA A 72 19.43 -16.79 12.16
CA ALA A 72 19.19 -15.54 11.46
C ALA A 72 20.05 -14.41 12.03
N ASP A 73 20.64 -13.60 11.15
CA ASP A 73 21.47 -12.47 11.53
C ASP A 73 20.70 -11.44 12.39
N ASP A 74 21.32 -10.90 13.43
CA ASP A 74 20.89 -9.70 14.13
C ASP A 74 21.14 -8.48 13.23
N LEU A 75 20.04 -7.84 12.80
CA LEU A 75 20.07 -6.71 11.86
C LEU A 75 20.48 -5.40 12.52
N THR A 76 20.58 -5.33 13.86
CA THR A 76 20.94 -4.12 14.60
C THR A 76 22.46 -3.96 14.80
N THR A 77 23.25 -4.91 14.32
CA THR A 77 24.69 -4.90 14.46
C THR A 77 25.38 -3.85 13.59
N GLU A 78 26.54 -3.38 14.03
CA GLU A 78 27.37 -2.44 13.26
C GLU A 78 27.76 -2.98 11.88
N ASP A 79 27.93 -4.29 11.75
CA ASP A 79 28.25 -4.91 10.46
C ASP A 79 27.11 -4.74 9.44
N VAL A 80 25.87 -4.90 9.88
CA VAL A 80 24.69 -4.65 9.02
C VAL A 80 24.54 -3.16 8.75
N LYS A 81 24.68 -2.30 9.74
CA LYS A 81 24.60 -0.84 9.58
C LYS A 81 25.62 -0.28 8.60
N LYS A 82 26.81 -0.86 8.52
CA LYS A 82 27.85 -0.49 7.55
C LYS A 82 27.59 -1.02 6.14
N MET A 83 26.63 -1.93 5.93
CA MET A 83 26.29 -2.40 4.59
C MET A 83 25.64 -1.28 3.79
N SER A 84 25.96 -1.19 2.51
CA SER A 84 25.20 -0.33 1.60
C SER A 84 23.77 -0.84 1.40
N THR A 85 22.82 0.05 1.17
CA THR A 85 21.43 -0.31 0.85
C THR A 85 21.39 -1.32 -0.30
N ALA A 86 22.18 -1.11 -1.34
CA ALA A 86 22.27 -2.02 -2.49
C ALA A 86 22.74 -3.44 -2.11
N LYS A 87 23.63 -3.58 -1.11
CA LYS A 87 24.04 -4.89 -0.61
C LYS A 87 22.89 -5.58 0.11
N ILE A 88 22.15 -4.85 0.95
CA ILE A 88 20.97 -5.38 1.66
C ILE A 88 19.88 -5.77 0.67
N GLU A 89 19.58 -4.93 -0.33
CA GLU A 89 18.62 -5.24 -1.39
C GLU A 89 18.99 -6.53 -2.13
N ARG A 90 20.26 -6.74 -2.43
CA ARG A 90 20.74 -7.96 -3.09
C ARG A 90 20.51 -9.20 -2.22
N ILE A 91 20.79 -9.10 -0.91
CA ILE A 91 20.54 -10.18 0.04
C ILE A 91 19.04 -10.50 0.10
N ILE A 92 18.18 -9.50 0.24
CA ILE A 92 16.71 -9.70 0.25
C ILE A 92 16.23 -10.32 -1.07
N THR A 93 16.74 -9.83 -2.20
CA THR A 93 16.33 -10.30 -3.52
C THR A 93 16.71 -11.76 -3.75
N ASN A 94 17.93 -12.14 -3.43
CA ASN A 94 18.47 -13.46 -3.78
C ASN A 94 18.33 -14.49 -2.66
N GLY A 95 18.18 -14.06 -1.42
CA GLY A 95 18.34 -14.89 -0.25
C GLY A 95 19.80 -15.11 0.09
N ARG A 96 20.06 -15.71 1.24
CA ARG A 96 21.40 -16.10 1.71
C ARG A 96 21.29 -17.20 2.78
N LEU A 97 22.02 -18.29 2.64
CA LEU A 97 21.94 -19.43 3.55
C LEU A 97 20.47 -19.87 3.71
N ASP A 98 19.96 -19.91 4.93
CA ASP A 98 18.56 -20.27 5.23
C ASP A 98 17.55 -19.13 4.99
N MET A 99 18.03 -17.93 4.65
CA MET A 99 17.15 -16.82 4.28
C MET A 99 16.60 -17.01 2.86
N PRO A 100 15.27 -17.10 2.66
CA PRO A 100 14.69 -17.32 1.34
C PRO A 100 14.84 -16.08 0.43
N SER A 101 14.79 -16.31 -0.87
CA SER A 101 14.71 -15.25 -1.88
C SER A 101 13.32 -14.61 -1.89
N PHE A 102 13.26 -13.28 -1.90
CA PHE A 102 12.01 -12.51 -2.00
C PHE A 102 11.73 -11.97 -3.41
N ARG A 103 12.56 -12.29 -4.39
CA ARG A 103 12.45 -11.82 -5.79
C ARG A 103 11.05 -12.03 -6.40
N LYS A 104 10.39 -13.14 -6.07
CA LYS A 104 9.05 -13.47 -6.60
C LYS A 104 7.91 -12.96 -5.73
N LYS A 105 8.20 -12.51 -4.52
CA LYS A 105 7.21 -12.11 -3.52
C LYS A 105 7.08 -10.59 -3.37
N LEU A 106 8.17 -9.87 -3.55
CA LEU A 106 8.25 -8.42 -3.36
C LEU A 106 8.69 -7.74 -4.65
N THR A 107 8.15 -6.55 -4.91
CA THR A 107 8.62 -5.67 -5.97
C THR A 107 9.99 -5.08 -5.63
N ARG A 108 10.72 -4.58 -6.62
CA ARG A 108 11.99 -3.87 -6.38
C ARG A 108 11.83 -2.69 -5.43
N GLN A 109 10.74 -1.92 -5.57
CA GLN A 109 10.44 -0.79 -4.70
C GLN A 109 10.24 -1.24 -3.25
N GLN A 110 9.46 -2.30 -3.01
CA GLN A 110 9.26 -2.86 -1.68
C GLN A 110 10.56 -3.36 -1.05
N ILE A 111 11.42 -4.01 -1.84
CA ILE A 111 12.75 -4.45 -1.39
C ILE A 111 13.61 -3.26 -0.98
N ALA A 112 13.64 -2.19 -1.78
CA ALA A 112 14.38 -0.97 -1.46
C ALA A 112 13.85 -0.29 -0.17
N GLN A 113 12.53 -0.25 0.01
CA GLN A 113 11.90 0.26 1.23
C GLN A 113 12.29 -0.55 2.47
N ILE A 114 12.25 -1.89 2.37
CA ILE A 114 12.68 -2.77 3.47
C ILE A 114 14.16 -2.58 3.76
N ALA A 115 15.01 -2.50 2.74
CA ALA A 115 16.44 -2.29 2.92
C ALA A 115 16.77 -0.96 3.63
N GLY A 116 16.04 0.10 3.28
CA GLY A 116 16.12 1.39 3.98
C GLY A 116 15.70 1.28 5.46
N TYR A 117 14.60 0.56 5.73
CA TYR A 117 14.12 0.33 7.10
C TYR A 117 15.10 -0.47 7.93
N VAL A 118 15.69 -1.55 7.39
CA VAL A 118 16.70 -2.36 8.06
C VAL A 118 17.90 -1.52 8.51
N ARG A 119 18.33 -0.55 7.73
CA ARG A 119 19.42 0.36 8.11
C ARG A 119 19.06 1.36 9.22
N SER A 120 17.80 1.53 9.51
CA SER A 120 17.31 2.40 10.58
C SER A 120 17.05 1.66 11.90
N LEU A 121 17.21 0.33 11.93
CA LEU A 121 17.13 -0.50 13.12
C LEU A 121 18.44 -0.35 13.95
#